data_fa871d95370780b7d057c6a5a87774f1
#
_entry.id   fa871d95370780b7d057c6a5a87774f1
#
_cell.length_a   1.000
_cell.length_b   1.000
_cell.length_c   1.000
_cell.angle_alpha   90.00
_cell.angle_beta   90.00
_cell.angle_gamma   90.00
#
_symmetry.space_group_name_H-M   'P 1'
#
loop_
_entity.id
_entity.type
_entity.pdbx_description
1 polymer ?
#
loop_
_entity_poly.entity_id
_entity_poly.type
_entity_poly.pdbx_seq_one_letter_code
_entity_poly.pdbx_strand_id
1 'polypeptide(L)'
;TIANGLSLNGDLTEAVALGHDLGHTPFGHAGERALDKVVPGGFRHYDQSLRVVERLEKAGKGLNLTYEVRDGIVCHTRGKEADTLEGRIVKLADKIAYINHDIDDAVRAGVMCEEDIPIEIRKALGFKKSARINTMVLNVVENSVDDIVFSPDVKQPFDELHAFMFDKVYTNPVCKGEETKAIEIIVRLYDYFLNNPDRIPKAYHYIIDSEGVHRAVADYIAGMSDRYLLAVYKNIFIPDSWVDIGLEEG
;
A
#
# COMPACT_ATOMS: atom_id res chain seq x y z
N THR A 1 -8.00 -3.54 18.23
CA THR A 1 -8.35 -4.80 18.95
C THR A 1 -7.12 -5.38 19.63
N ILE A 2 -6.03 -5.69 18.92
CA ILE A 2 -4.82 -6.31 19.49
C ILE A 2 -4.25 -5.45 20.63
N ALA A 3 -4.03 -4.16 20.40
CA ALA A 3 -3.50 -3.25 21.41
C ALA A 3 -4.34 -3.25 22.71
N ASN A 4 -5.66 -3.19 22.57
CA ASN A 4 -6.57 -3.26 23.72
C ASN A 4 -6.50 -4.62 24.45
N GLY A 5 -6.39 -5.72 23.70
CA GLY A 5 -6.22 -7.07 24.26
C GLY A 5 -4.93 -7.24 25.04
N LEU A 6 -3.88 -6.53 24.64
CA LEU A 6 -2.56 -6.53 25.30
C LEU A 6 -2.40 -5.40 26.33
N SER A 7 -3.43 -4.59 26.57
CA SER A 7 -3.37 -3.41 27.46
C SER A 7 -2.29 -2.39 27.06
N LEU A 8 -2.03 -2.28 25.75
CA LEU A 8 -1.13 -1.30 25.16
C LEU A 8 -1.88 -0.02 24.74
N ASN A 9 -1.13 1.01 24.31
CA ASN A 9 -1.70 2.30 23.94
C ASN A 9 -2.47 2.22 22.61
N GLY A 10 -3.80 2.21 22.69
CA GLY A 10 -4.69 2.17 21.54
C GLY A 10 -4.58 3.40 20.63
N ASP A 11 -4.42 4.60 21.21
CA ASP A 11 -4.33 5.85 20.45
C ASP A 11 -3.03 5.91 19.64
N LEU A 12 -1.91 5.46 20.21
CA LEU A 12 -0.65 5.35 19.49
C LEU A 12 -0.75 4.34 18.34
N THR A 13 -1.34 3.17 18.61
CA THR A 13 -1.55 2.13 17.58
C THR A 13 -2.43 2.66 16.44
N GLU A 14 -3.51 3.38 16.75
CA GLU A 14 -4.41 3.97 15.77
C GLU A 14 -3.70 5.05 14.94
N ALA A 15 -2.92 5.93 15.59
CA ALA A 15 -2.15 6.95 14.88
C ALA A 15 -1.15 6.36 13.88
N VAL A 16 -0.42 5.30 14.27
CA VAL A 16 0.48 4.57 13.36
C VAL A 16 -0.32 3.90 12.24
N ALA A 17 -1.43 3.23 12.57
CA ALA A 17 -2.26 2.54 11.58
C ALA A 17 -2.88 3.51 10.55
N LEU A 18 -3.26 4.73 10.95
CA LEU A 18 -3.76 5.73 10.03
C LEU A 18 -2.67 6.32 9.12
N GLY A 19 -1.43 6.33 9.58
CA GLY A 19 -0.31 6.97 8.88
C GLY A 19 0.52 6.03 8.00
N HIS A 20 0.52 4.72 8.27
CA HIS A 20 1.52 3.80 7.71
C HIS A 20 1.53 3.73 6.17
N ASP A 21 0.37 3.78 5.54
CA ASP A 21 0.19 3.60 4.09
C ASP A 21 -0.14 4.87 3.30
N LEU A 22 -0.03 6.06 3.91
CA LEU A 22 -0.31 7.34 3.23
C LEU A 22 0.59 7.61 2.03
N GLY A 23 1.75 6.99 1.98
CA GLY A 23 2.70 7.10 0.87
C GLY A 23 2.55 6.02 -0.19
N HIS A 24 1.53 5.19 -0.11
CA HIS A 24 1.28 4.15 -1.11
C HIS A 24 0.95 4.79 -2.46
N THR A 25 1.58 4.28 -3.51
CA THR A 25 1.38 4.76 -4.88
C THR A 25 0.10 4.21 -5.50
N PRO A 26 -0.43 4.86 -6.55
CA PRO A 26 -1.42 4.23 -7.41
C PRO A 26 -0.95 2.84 -7.86
N PHE A 27 -1.86 1.89 -7.92
CA PHE A 27 -1.60 0.47 -8.24
C PHE A 27 -0.66 -0.23 -7.24
N GLY A 28 -0.59 0.25 -6.00
CA GLY A 28 0.12 -0.40 -4.91
C GLY A 28 1.60 -0.67 -5.22
N HIS A 29 2.06 -1.88 -4.97
CA HIS A 29 3.46 -2.26 -5.19
C HIS A 29 3.91 -2.17 -6.66
N ALA A 30 3.00 -2.24 -7.64
CA ALA A 30 3.37 -2.04 -9.05
C ALA A 30 3.80 -0.60 -9.30
N GLY A 31 3.07 0.36 -8.73
CA GLY A 31 3.42 1.78 -8.80
C GLY A 31 4.70 2.11 -8.02
N GLU A 32 4.88 1.52 -6.84
CA GLU A 32 6.12 1.67 -6.08
C GLU A 32 7.34 1.21 -6.91
N ARG A 33 7.26 0.02 -7.52
CA ARG A 33 8.32 -0.47 -8.42
C ARG A 33 8.57 0.44 -9.63
N ALA A 34 7.51 1.07 -10.15
CA ALA A 34 7.63 2.02 -11.25
C ALA A 34 8.40 3.27 -10.81
N LEU A 35 8.01 3.90 -9.70
CA LEU A 35 8.69 5.08 -9.18
C LEU A 35 10.11 4.76 -8.70
N ASP A 36 10.33 3.60 -8.07
CA ASP A 36 11.67 3.17 -7.62
C ASP A 36 12.69 3.11 -8.78
N LYS A 37 12.24 2.79 -9.98
CA LYS A 37 13.11 2.73 -11.18
C LYS A 37 13.46 4.09 -11.75
N VAL A 38 12.58 5.08 -11.62
CA VAL A 38 12.71 6.36 -12.33
C VAL A 38 13.09 7.53 -11.42
N VAL A 39 12.82 7.42 -10.11
CA VAL A 39 13.17 8.46 -9.13
C VAL A 39 14.63 8.33 -8.75
N PRO A 40 15.45 9.39 -8.88
CA PRO A 40 16.82 9.38 -8.38
C PRO A 40 16.87 9.08 -6.87
N GLY A 41 17.64 8.07 -6.50
CA GLY A 41 17.73 7.58 -5.12
C GLY A 41 16.67 6.54 -4.75
N GLY A 42 15.77 6.20 -5.68
CA GLY A 42 14.72 5.21 -5.47
C GLY A 42 13.46 5.78 -4.82
N PHE A 43 12.48 4.90 -4.60
CA PHE A 43 11.22 5.24 -3.97
C PHE A 43 10.73 4.08 -3.09
N ARG A 44 10.29 4.39 -1.87
CA ARG A 44 9.69 3.44 -0.93
C ARG A 44 8.44 4.06 -0.33
N HIS A 45 7.34 3.32 -0.31
CA HIS A 45 6.06 3.82 0.20
C HIS A 45 6.12 4.21 1.69
N TYR A 46 6.85 3.48 2.52
CA TYR A 46 6.99 3.79 3.95
C TYR A 46 7.78 5.09 4.19
N ASP A 47 8.83 5.37 3.39
CA ASP A 47 9.54 6.66 3.42
C ASP A 47 8.64 7.78 2.90
N GLN A 48 7.84 7.49 1.89
CA GLN A 48 6.84 8.42 1.37
C GLN A 48 5.72 8.67 2.37
N SER A 49 5.26 7.66 3.14
CA SER A 49 4.27 7.84 4.21
C SER A 49 4.79 8.81 5.28
N LEU A 50 6.04 8.64 5.70
CA LEU A 50 6.67 9.61 6.61
C LEU A 50 6.75 10.99 5.98
N ARG A 51 7.11 11.07 4.71
CA ARG A 51 7.20 12.34 3.98
C ARG A 51 5.85 13.05 3.87
N VAL A 52 4.77 12.30 3.63
CA VAL A 52 3.40 12.88 3.60
C VAL A 52 3.12 13.60 4.91
N VAL A 53 3.32 12.94 6.04
CA VAL A 53 2.99 13.51 7.36
C VAL A 53 3.97 14.59 7.83
N GLU A 54 5.21 14.60 7.35
CA GLU A 54 6.23 15.57 7.78
C GLU A 54 6.39 16.75 6.82
N ARG A 55 6.13 16.56 5.51
CA ARG A 55 6.51 17.52 4.47
C ARG A 55 5.39 17.95 3.53
N LEU A 56 4.38 17.10 3.28
CA LEU A 56 3.34 17.42 2.32
C LEU A 56 2.09 18.00 2.98
N GLU A 57 1.72 17.46 4.13
CA GLU A 57 0.57 17.93 4.88
C GLU A 57 0.72 19.37 5.35
N LYS A 58 -0.42 20.06 5.52
CA LYS A 58 -0.51 21.47 5.94
C LYS A 58 0.39 22.41 5.14
N ALA A 59 0.42 22.24 3.82
CA ALA A 59 1.21 23.05 2.89
C ALA A 59 2.70 23.13 3.28
N GLY A 60 3.31 21.99 3.51
CA GLY A 60 4.73 21.86 3.80
C GLY A 60 5.13 21.96 5.27
N LYS A 61 4.16 22.18 6.19
CA LYS A 61 4.44 22.31 7.64
C LYS A 61 4.47 20.99 8.39
N GLY A 62 3.86 19.95 7.82
CA GLY A 62 3.71 18.65 8.43
C GLY A 62 2.73 18.62 9.61
N LEU A 63 2.52 17.43 10.16
CA LEU A 63 1.55 17.18 11.24
C LEU A 63 2.16 17.28 12.65
N ASN A 64 3.48 17.40 12.77
CA ASN A 64 4.19 17.43 14.06
C ASN A 64 3.90 16.20 14.93
N LEU A 65 4.03 15.01 14.34
CA LEU A 65 3.81 13.74 15.04
C LEU A 65 4.96 13.41 16.01
N THR A 66 4.67 12.62 17.04
CA THR A 66 5.68 12.13 17.96
C THR A 66 6.67 11.18 17.27
N TYR A 67 7.81 10.93 17.91
CA TYR A 67 8.80 9.99 17.40
C TYR A 67 8.22 8.60 17.21
N GLU A 68 7.44 8.10 18.18
CA GLU A 68 6.88 6.76 18.19
C GLU A 68 5.91 6.53 17.02
N VAL A 69 5.09 7.52 16.68
CA VAL A 69 4.20 7.45 15.51
C VAL A 69 5.02 7.39 14.22
N ARG A 70 6.04 8.24 14.10
CA ARG A 70 6.91 8.31 12.92
C ARG A 70 7.73 7.03 12.73
N ASP A 71 8.31 6.50 13.82
CA ASP A 71 9.04 5.24 13.81
C ASP A 71 8.11 4.07 13.41
N GLY A 72 6.91 4.02 13.98
CA GLY A 72 5.91 3.01 13.61
C GLY A 72 5.51 3.07 12.13
N ILE A 73 5.34 4.27 11.56
CA ILE A 73 5.05 4.47 10.13
C ILE A 73 6.18 3.90 9.26
N VAL A 74 7.43 4.21 9.56
CA VAL A 74 8.57 3.76 8.73
C VAL A 74 8.83 2.27 8.88
N CYS A 75 8.63 1.72 10.08
CA CYS A 75 8.99 0.34 10.41
C CYS A 75 7.89 -0.70 10.18
N HIS A 76 6.73 -0.31 9.61
CA HIS A 76 5.62 -1.25 9.41
C HIS A 76 5.89 -2.34 8.36
N THR A 77 6.86 -2.15 7.46
CA THR A 77 7.20 -3.12 6.43
C THR A 77 8.40 -4.00 6.82
N ARG A 78 9.07 -4.59 5.82
CA ARG A 78 10.30 -5.37 5.99
C ARG A 78 11.46 -4.47 6.40
N GLY A 79 12.31 -4.95 7.29
CA GLY A 79 13.51 -4.23 7.74
C GLY A 79 13.54 -4.07 9.25
N LYS A 80 13.79 -2.85 9.71
CA LYS A 80 13.87 -2.54 11.14
C LYS A 80 12.52 -2.79 11.83
N GLU A 81 12.55 -3.35 13.04
CA GLU A 81 11.37 -3.40 13.90
C GLU A 81 11.14 -2.03 14.55
N ALA A 82 9.87 -1.66 14.74
CA ALA A 82 9.53 -0.46 15.46
C ALA A 82 9.98 -0.55 16.92
N ASP A 83 10.38 0.59 17.47
CA ASP A 83 10.87 0.66 18.86
C ASP A 83 9.74 0.38 19.87
N THR A 84 8.46 0.65 19.48
CA THR A 84 7.28 0.39 20.32
C THR A 84 6.56 -0.89 19.92
N LEU A 85 5.92 -1.56 20.88
CA LEU A 85 5.06 -2.71 20.61
C LEU A 85 3.85 -2.33 19.74
N GLU A 86 3.32 -1.11 19.90
CA GLU A 86 2.23 -0.57 19.10
C GLU A 86 2.60 -0.52 17.61
N GLY A 87 3.80 -0.06 17.27
CA GLY A 87 4.30 -0.08 15.89
C GLY A 87 4.46 -1.51 15.35
N ARG A 88 4.91 -2.45 16.18
CA ARG A 88 5.00 -3.87 15.81
C ARG A 88 3.62 -4.51 15.63
N ILE A 89 2.62 -4.10 16.42
CA ILE A 89 1.22 -4.51 16.19
C ILE A 89 0.76 -4.10 14.79
N VAL A 90 1.01 -2.85 14.39
CA VAL A 90 0.58 -2.38 13.06
C VAL A 90 1.24 -3.20 11.97
N LYS A 91 2.54 -3.46 12.06
CA LYS A 91 3.28 -4.31 11.11
C LYS A 91 2.70 -5.72 10.96
N LEU A 92 2.27 -6.35 12.06
CA LEU A 92 1.67 -7.68 12.02
C LEU A 92 0.21 -7.62 11.56
N ALA A 93 -0.55 -6.63 12.04
CA ALA A 93 -1.95 -6.43 11.67
C ALA A 93 -2.11 -6.12 10.18
N ASP A 94 -1.21 -5.33 9.61
CA ASP A 94 -1.15 -5.07 8.17
C ASP A 94 -0.98 -6.37 7.38
N LYS A 95 -0.03 -7.24 7.78
CA LYS A 95 0.14 -8.56 7.13
C LYS A 95 -1.11 -9.45 7.22
N ILE A 96 -1.80 -9.43 8.36
CA ILE A 96 -3.07 -10.16 8.53
C ILE A 96 -4.14 -9.57 7.60
N ALA A 97 -4.21 -8.25 7.52
CA ALA A 97 -5.21 -7.55 6.73
C ALA A 97 -5.01 -7.81 5.24
N TYR A 98 -3.81 -7.49 4.70
CA TYR A 98 -3.59 -7.55 3.27
C TYR A 98 -3.74 -8.98 2.72
N ILE A 99 -3.22 -10.03 3.39
CA ILE A 99 -3.36 -11.39 2.89
C ILE A 99 -4.84 -11.82 2.78
N ASN A 100 -5.67 -11.38 3.74
CA ASN A 100 -7.09 -11.68 3.72
C ASN A 100 -7.86 -10.85 2.69
N HIS A 101 -7.43 -9.62 2.40
CA HIS A 101 -8.00 -8.82 1.31
C HIS A 101 -7.57 -9.34 -0.06
N ASP A 102 -6.31 -9.72 -0.22
CA ASP A 102 -5.79 -10.29 -1.46
C ASP A 102 -6.49 -11.61 -1.83
N ILE A 103 -6.86 -12.45 -0.84
CA ILE A 103 -7.67 -13.65 -1.07
C ILE A 103 -9.05 -13.25 -1.62
N ASP A 104 -9.75 -12.29 -0.98
CA ASP A 104 -11.05 -11.83 -1.44
C ASP A 104 -11.00 -11.27 -2.87
N ASP A 105 -9.97 -10.47 -3.16
CA ASP A 105 -9.79 -9.86 -4.48
C ASP A 105 -9.45 -10.90 -5.54
N ALA A 106 -8.62 -11.89 -5.23
CA ALA A 106 -8.31 -13.00 -6.12
C ALA A 106 -9.54 -13.87 -6.43
N VAL A 107 -10.38 -14.13 -5.43
CA VAL A 107 -11.66 -14.83 -5.60
C VAL A 107 -12.62 -14.01 -6.45
N ARG A 108 -12.76 -12.70 -6.18
CA ARG A 108 -13.62 -11.80 -6.96
C ARG A 108 -13.15 -11.68 -8.42
N ALA A 109 -11.84 -11.70 -8.65
CA ALA A 109 -11.25 -11.67 -9.99
C ALA A 109 -11.30 -13.02 -10.71
N GLY A 110 -11.77 -14.09 -10.06
CA GLY A 110 -11.81 -15.44 -10.63
C GLY A 110 -10.44 -16.10 -10.84
N VAL A 111 -9.41 -15.61 -10.15
CA VAL A 111 -8.06 -16.14 -10.19
C VAL A 111 -7.93 -17.41 -9.36
N MET A 112 -8.71 -17.51 -8.28
CA MET A 112 -8.80 -18.67 -7.40
C MET A 112 -10.17 -18.76 -6.75
N CYS A 113 -10.46 -19.88 -6.06
CA CYS A 113 -11.56 -20.00 -5.11
C CYS A 113 -11.00 -20.26 -3.69
N GLU A 114 -11.82 -20.06 -2.65
CA GLU A 114 -11.37 -20.31 -1.25
C GLU A 114 -10.96 -21.76 -1.01
N GLU A 115 -11.55 -22.68 -1.76
CA GLU A 115 -11.27 -24.12 -1.71
C GLU A 115 -9.89 -24.48 -2.25
N ASP A 116 -9.27 -23.63 -3.06
CA ASP A 116 -7.90 -23.81 -3.56
C ASP A 116 -6.85 -23.71 -2.43
N ILE A 117 -7.17 -23.00 -1.35
CA ILE A 117 -6.29 -22.91 -0.17
C ILE A 117 -6.18 -24.31 0.46
N PRO A 118 -4.95 -24.82 0.67
CA PRO A 118 -4.73 -26.14 1.25
C PRO A 118 -5.55 -26.38 2.51
N ILE A 119 -6.15 -27.56 2.61
CA ILE A 119 -7.09 -27.90 3.68
C ILE A 119 -6.46 -27.78 5.08
N GLU A 120 -5.16 -28.06 5.22
CA GLU A 120 -4.48 -27.98 6.51
C GLU A 120 -4.32 -26.52 6.96
N ILE A 121 -4.08 -25.60 6.05
CA ILE A 121 -4.06 -24.15 6.33
C ILE A 121 -5.46 -23.67 6.75
N ARG A 122 -6.50 -24.12 6.03
CA ARG A 122 -7.90 -23.76 6.35
C ARG A 122 -8.35 -24.31 7.70
N LYS A 123 -7.90 -25.51 8.08
CA LYS A 123 -8.18 -26.10 9.42
C LYS A 123 -7.48 -25.28 10.52
N ALA A 124 -6.24 -24.89 10.32
CA ALA A 124 -5.46 -24.16 11.31
C ALA A 124 -5.90 -22.70 11.46
N LEU A 125 -6.11 -21.98 10.35
CA LEU A 125 -6.39 -20.56 10.39
C LEU A 125 -7.89 -20.20 10.32
N GLY A 126 -8.71 -21.07 9.70
CA GLY A 126 -10.14 -20.85 9.53
C GLY A 126 -10.61 -20.96 8.08
N PHE A 127 -11.84 -21.40 7.89
CA PHE A 127 -12.44 -21.66 6.58
C PHE A 127 -12.99 -20.43 5.87
N LYS A 128 -13.15 -19.31 6.58
CA LYS A 128 -13.68 -18.05 6.07
C LYS A 128 -12.80 -16.90 6.53
N LYS A 129 -12.80 -15.79 5.79
CA LYS A 129 -12.06 -14.56 6.12
C LYS A 129 -12.21 -14.16 7.60
N SER A 130 -13.46 -14.06 8.08
CA SER A 130 -13.71 -13.65 9.46
C SER A 130 -13.12 -14.62 10.50
N ALA A 131 -13.19 -15.93 10.24
CA ALA A 131 -12.60 -16.95 11.10
C ALA A 131 -11.05 -16.84 11.07
N ARG A 132 -10.46 -16.71 9.88
CA ARG A 132 -9.00 -16.54 9.74
C ARG A 132 -8.48 -15.32 10.51
N ILE A 133 -9.12 -14.17 10.32
CA ILE A 133 -8.73 -12.94 11.03
C ILE A 133 -8.88 -13.13 12.55
N ASN A 134 -10.00 -13.69 13.00
CA ASN A 134 -10.25 -13.91 14.41
C ASN A 134 -9.21 -14.86 15.04
N THR A 135 -8.90 -15.98 14.39
CA THR A 135 -7.87 -16.94 14.86
C THR A 135 -6.53 -16.23 15.01
N MET A 136 -6.10 -15.48 13.99
CA MET A 136 -4.80 -14.78 14.02
C MET A 136 -4.76 -13.68 15.08
N VAL A 137 -5.81 -12.86 15.18
CA VAL A 137 -5.87 -11.76 16.16
C VAL A 137 -5.88 -12.30 17.60
N LEU A 138 -6.69 -13.32 17.90
CA LEU A 138 -6.72 -13.93 19.24
C LEU A 138 -5.38 -14.58 19.56
N ASN A 139 -4.79 -15.29 18.61
CA ASN A 139 -3.49 -15.93 18.81
C ASN A 139 -2.39 -14.93 19.17
N VAL A 140 -2.35 -13.77 18.51
CA VAL A 140 -1.42 -12.67 18.85
C VAL A 140 -1.66 -12.19 20.28
N VAL A 141 -2.92 -11.96 20.67
CA VAL A 141 -3.26 -11.48 22.02
C VAL A 141 -2.86 -12.49 23.10
N GLU A 142 -3.02 -13.79 22.82
CA GLU A 142 -2.73 -14.86 23.79
C GLU A 142 -1.23 -15.17 23.93
N ASN A 143 -0.42 -14.89 22.89
CA ASN A 143 0.97 -15.31 22.84
C ASN A 143 2.00 -14.16 22.87
N SER A 144 1.56 -12.91 22.81
CA SER A 144 2.45 -11.75 22.86
C SER A 144 2.67 -11.31 24.31
N VAL A 145 3.91 -11.40 24.80
CA VAL A 145 4.31 -10.95 26.14
C VAL A 145 5.38 -9.86 26.03
N ASP A 146 6.56 -10.21 25.56
CA ASP A 146 7.69 -9.28 25.40
C ASP A 146 7.81 -8.75 23.96
N ASP A 147 7.14 -9.41 23.01
CA ASP A 147 7.10 -9.04 21.60
C ASP A 147 5.75 -9.43 20.97
N ILE A 148 5.47 -8.88 19.79
CA ILE A 148 4.23 -9.14 19.05
C ILE A 148 4.45 -10.33 18.12
N VAL A 149 3.92 -11.48 18.48
CA VAL A 149 4.20 -12.74 17.80
C VAL A 149 2.96 -13.63 17.64
N PHE A 150 3.04 -14.52 16.66
CA PHE A 150 2.19 -15.73 16.62
C PHE A 150 2.83 -16.89 17.38
N SER A 151 2.01 -17.77 17.95
CA SER A 151 2.48 -19.09 18.34
C SER A 151 2.93 -19.89 17.11
N PRO A 152 3.81 -20.92 17.30
CA PRO A 152 4.29 -21.75 16.17
C PRO A 152 3.16 -22.37 15.34
N ASP A 153 2.08 -22.80 15.98
CA ASP A 153 0.92 -23.47 15.34
C ASP A 153 0.10 -22.55 14.44
N VAL A 154 0.20 -21.23 14.61
CA VAL A 154 -0.42 -20.22 13.72
C VAL A 154 0.62 -19.62 12.79
N LYS A 155 1.85 -19.43 13.24
CA LYS A 155 2.93 -18.86 12.43
C LYS A 155 3.24 -19.68 11.21
N GLN A 156 3.38 -21.00 11.36
CA GLN A 156 3.69 -21.90 10.24
C GLN A 156 2.56 -21.89 9.18
N PRO A 157 1.28 -22.15 9.51
CA PRO A 157 0.20 -22.07 8.52
C PRO A 157 0.04 -20.68 7.90
N PHE A 158 0.35 -19.60 8.62
CA PHE A 158 0.36 -18.25 8.09
C PHE A 158 1.45 -18.06 7.03
N ASP A 159 2.67 -18.55 7.28
CA ASP A 159 3.77 -18.50 6.31
C ASP A 159 3.47 -19.38 5.08
N GLU A 160 2.86 -20.55 5.28
CA GLU A 160 2.41 -21.42 4.20
C GLU A 160 1.30 -20.76 3.34
N LEU A 161 0.35 -20.06 3.98
CA LEU A 161 -0.66 -19.27 3.27
C LEU A 161 -0.01 -18.17 2.42
N HIS A 162 0.99 -17.50 2.96
CA HIS A 162 1.76 -16.49 2.24
C HIS A 162 2.45 -17.06 1.00
N ALA A 163 3.11 -18.22 1.15
CA ALA A 163 3.77 -18.92 0.05
C ALA A 163 2.75 -19.36 -1.02
N PHE A 164 1.61 -19.90 -0.58
CA PHE A 164 0.51 -20.28 -1.48
C PHE A 164 0.00 -19.08 -2.30
N MET A 165 -0.27 -17.94 -1.65
CA MET A 165 -0.72 -16.72 -2.33
C MET A 165 0.34 -16.18 -3.29
N PHE A 166 1.61 -16.30 -2.94
CA PHE A 166 2.69 -15.89 -3.84
C PHE A 166 2.65 -16.71 -5.13
N ASP A 167 2.59 -18.03 -5.03
CA ASP A 167 2.61 -18.91 -6.20
C ASP A 167 1.31 -18.84 -7.01
N LYS A 168 0.15 -18.77 -6.35
CA LYS A 168 -1.15 -18.85 -7.01
C LYS A 168 -1.62 -17.52 -7.60
N VAL A 169 -1.34 -16.41 -6.92
CA VAL A 169 -1.89 -15.09 -7.24
C VAL A 169 -0.81 -14.13 -7.73
N TYR A 170 0.24 -13.88 -6.93
CA TYR A 170 1.18 -12.81 -7.25
C TYR A 170 2.09 -13.12 -8.43
N THR A 171 2.26 -14.40 -8.80
CA THR A 171 2.97 -14.81 -10.02
C THR A 171 2.04 -15.09 -11.21
N ASN A 172 0.73 -14.97 -11.03
CA ASN A 172 -0.25 -15.27 -12.07
C ASN A 172 -0.07 -14.34 -13.28
N PRO A 173 0.03 -14.88 -14.51
CA PRO A 173 0.25 -14.07 -15.72
C PRO A 173 -0.82 -13.01 -15.97
N VAL A 174 -2.07 -13.26 -15.59
CA VAL A 174 -3.18 -12.30 -15.74
C VAL A 174 -2.91 -11.07 -14.86
N CYS A 175 -2.56 -11.29 -13.59
CA CYS A 175 -2.23 -10.21 -12.66
C CYS A 175 -0.97 -9.46 -13.12
N LYS A 176 0.05 -10.18 -13.59
CA LYS A 176 1.30 -9.58 -14.09
C LYS A 176 1.11 -8.73 -15.35
N GLY A 177 0.18 -9.11 -16.22
CA GLY A 177 -0.16 -8.32 -17.40
C GLY A 177 -0.70 -6.93 -17.03
N GLU A 178 -1.61 -6.85 -16.07
CA GLU A 178 -2.17 -5.57 -15.59
C GLU A 178 -1.12 -4.74 -14.82
N GLU A 179 -0.27 -5.36 -14.01
CA GLU A 179 0.85 -4.66 -13.35
C GLU A 179 1.79 -4.00 -14.36
N THR A 180 2.11 -4.68 -15.46
CA THR A 180 2.98 -4.13 -16.52
C THR A 180 2.39 -2.87 -17.13
N LYS A 181 1.09 -2.87 -17.42
CA LYS A 181 0.39 -1.68 -17.92
C LYS A 181 0.44 -0.52 -16.93
N ALA A 182 0.20 -0.81 -15.64
CA ALA A 182 0.26 0.19 -14.58
C ALA A 182 1.66 0.83 -14.47
N ILE A 183 2.71 0.01 -14.53
CA ILE A 183 4.09 0.48 -14.52
C ILE A 183 4.37 1.41 -15.71
N GLU A 184 3.96 1.02 -16.92
CA GLU A 184 4.17 1.82 -18.13
C GLU A 184 3.47 3.18 -18.05
N ILE A 185 2.23 3.20 -17.54
CA ILE A 185 1.46 4.44 -17.36
C ILE A 185 2.17 5.39 -16.39
N ILE A 186 2.65 4.88 -15.26
CA ILE A 186 3.34 5.69 -14.24
C ILE A 186 4.65 6.25 -14.80
N VAL A 187 5.46 5.42 -15.47
CA VAL A 187 6.73 5.87 -16.06
C VAL A 187 6.49 6.97 -17.11
N ARG A 188 5.47 6.80 -17.97
CA ARG A 188 5.12 7.81 -18.98
C ARG A 188 4.65 9.13 -18.35
N LEU A 189 3.86 9.06 -17.28
CA LEU A 189 3.41 10.26 -16.56
C LEU A 189 4.60 10.94 -15.87
N TYR A 190 5.49 10.16 -15.27
CA TYR A 190 6.69 10.69 -14.63
C TYR A 190 7.55 11.46 -15.64
N ASP A 191 7.86 10.87 -16.79
CA ASP A 191 8.63 11.52 -17.86
C ASP A 191 7.91 12.77 -18.40
N TYR A 192 6.59 12.71 -18.55
CA TYR A 192 5.80 13.85 -19.00
C TYR A 192 5.91 15.02 -18.04
N PHE A 193 5.68 14.82 -16.74
CA PHE A 193 5.74 15.90 -15.75
C PHE A 193 7.17 16.40 -15.52
N LEU A 194 8.16 15.54 -15.65
CA LEU A 194 9.56 15.94 -15.58
C LEU A 194 9.92 16.96 -16.68
N ASN A 195 9.42 16.73 -17.90
CA ASN A 195 9.64 17.61 -19.04
C ASN A 195 8.65 18.81 -19.10
N ASN A 196 7.60 18.80 -18.30
CA ASN A 196 6.56 19.82 -18.24
C ASN A 196 6.23 20.20 -16.78
N PRO A 197 7.17 20.72 -15.99
CA PRO A 197 6.97 20.98 -14.57
C PRO A 197 5.84 21.98 -14.29
N ASP A 198 5.54 22.88 -15.21
CA ASP A 198 4.42 23.82 -15.10
C ASP A 198 3.03 23.15 -15.10
N ARG A 199 2.96 21.88 -15.50
CA ARG A 199 1.74 21.08 -15.47
C ARG A 199 1.48 20.41 -14.12
N ILE A 200 2.44 20.43 -13.22
CA ILE A 200 2.27 19.97 -11.84
C ILE A 200 1.43 21.01 -11.08
N PRO A 201 0.48 20.59 -10.22
CA PRO A 201 -0.31 21.54 -9.44
C PRO A 201 0.56 22.48 -8.61
N LYS A 202 0.16 23.75 -8.53
CA LYS A 202 0.91 24.81 -7.80
C LYS A 202 1.23 24.44 -6.35
N ALA A 203 0.41 23.60 -5.74
CA ALA A 203 0.65 23.09 -4.38
C ALA A 203 1.97 22.33 -4.21
N TYR A 204 2.58 21.86 -5.30
CA TYR A 204 3.88 21.14 -5.28
C TYR A 204 5.05 22.03 -5.74
N HIS A 205 4.83 23.26 -6.18
CA HIS A 205 5.91 24.10 -6.71
C HIS A 205 6.98 24.44 -5.68
N TYR A 206 6.60 24.59 -4.40
CA TYR A 206 7.59 24.80 -3.33
C TYR A 206 8.58 23.62 -3.18
N ILE A 207 8.17 22.40 -3.58
CA ILE A 207 9.04 21.22 -3.59
C ILE A 207 10.01 21.30 -4.77
N ILE A 208 9.55 21.79 -5.93
CA ILE A 208 10.44 22.02 -7.09
C ILE A 208 11.57 22.95 -6.69
N ASP A 209 11.24 24.03 -6.00
CA ASP A 209 12.21 25.06 -5.59
C ASP A 209 13.18 24.57 -4.51
N SER A 210 12.72 23.72 -3.58
CA SER A 210 13.51 23.29 -2.43
C SER A 210 14.23 21.95 -2.59
N GLU A 211 13.63 21.02 -3.35
CA GLU A 211 14.10 19.62 -3.45
C GLU A 211 14.25 19.14 -4.91
N GLY A 212 13.84 19.96 -5.86
CA GLY A 212 13.97 19.68 -7.28
C GLY A 212 12.74 18.99 -7.90
N VAL A 213 12.68 19.06 -9.23
CA VAL A 213 11.54 18.60 -10.03
C VAL A 213 11.28 17.09 -9.89
N HIS A 214 12.31 16.27 -9.82
CA HIS A 214 12.17 14.83 -9.66
C HIS A 214 11.37 14.46 -8.41
N ARG A 215 11.65 15.14 -7.30
CA ARG A 215 10.95 14.89 -6.03
C ARG A 215 9.50 15.36 -6.09
N ALA A 216 9.25 16.54 -6.65
CA ALA A 216 7.90 17.07 -6.81
C ALA A 216 7.02 16.18 -7.70
N VAL A 217 7.58 15.65 -8.81
CA VAL A 217 6.88 14.70 -9.68
C VAL A 217 6.55 13.41 -8.94
N ALA A 218 7.50 12.87 -8.20
CA ALA A 218 7.28 11.65 -7.41
C ALA A 218 6.18 11.86 -6.36
N ASP A 219 6.21 12.96 -5.61
CA ASP A 219 5.19 13.30 -4.62
C ASP A 219 3.81 13.48 -5.24
N TYR A 220 3.73 14.15 -6.39
CA TYR A 220 2.47 14.36 -7.10
C TYR A 220 1.86 13.05 -7.59
N ILE A 221 2.66 12.19 -8.23
CA ILE A 221 2.19 10.90 -8.74
C ILE A 221 1.81 9.97 -7.58
N ALA A 222 2.65 9.88 -6.54
CA ALA A 222 2.36 9.04 -5.38
C ALA A 222 1.08 9.45 -4.64
N GLY A 223 0.73 10.74 -4.66
CA GLY A 223 -0.51 11.24 -4.06
C GLY A 223 -1.78 11.05 -4.89
N MET A 224 -1.69 10.44 -6.07
CA MET A 224 -2.87 10.16 -6.91
C MET A 224 -3.59 8.89 -6.46
N SER A 225 -4.90 8.84 -6.60
CA SER A 225 -5.64 7.56 -6.63
C SER A 225 -5.51 6.91 -8.00
N ASP A 226 -5.74 5.58 -8.09
CA ASP A 226 -5.73 4.84 -9.37
C ASP A 226 -6.62 5.51 -10.43
N ARG A 227 -7.84 5.86 -10.03
CA ARG A 227 -8.83 6.50 -10.92
C ARG A 227 -8.36 7.87 -11.41
N TYR A 228 -7.77 8.65 -10.52
CA TYR A 228 -7.27 9.98 -10.88
C TYR A 228 -6.08 9.89 -11.82
N LEU A 229 -5.14 8.99 -11.56
CA LEU A 229 -3.99 8.75 -12.42
C LEU A 229 -4.41 8.32 -13.82
N LEU A 230 -5.37 7.39 -13.95
CA LEU A 230 -5.91 6.96 -15.24
C LEU A 230 -6.60 8.11 -15.98
N ALA A 231 -7.34 8.97 -15.27
CA ALA A 231 -7.97 10.15 -15.87
C ALA A 231 -6.93 11.16 -16.38
N VAL A 232 -5.88 11.42 -15.60
CA VAL A 232 -4.74 12.28 -15.99
C VAL A 232 -4.03 11.69 -17.20
N TYR A 233 -3.73 10.39 -17.19
CA TYR A 233 -3.10 9.72 -18.32
C TYR A 233 -3.93 9.82 -19.60
N LYS A 234 -5.24 9.56 -19.50
CA LYS A 234 -6.17 9.68 -20.63
C LYS A 234 -6.17 11.10 -21.18
N ASN A 235 -6.28 12.09 -20.34
CA ASN A 235 -6.32 13.51 -20.75
C ASN A 235 -5.02 13.97 -21.45
N ILE A 236 -3.87 13.40 -21.08
CA ILE A 236 -2.57 13.79 -21.66
C ILE A 236 -2.25 13.02 -22.94
N PHE A 237 -2.52 11.72 -22.97
CA PHE A 237 -1.99 10.81 -24.00
C PHE A 237 -3.03 10.23 -24.96
N ILE A 238 -4.31 10.35 -24.63
CA ILE A 238 -5.39 9.85 -25.49
C ILE A 238 -6.13 11.04 -26.06
N PRO A 239 -6.15 11.20 -27.40
CA PRO A 239 -6.95 12.27 -28.03
C PRO A 239 -8.42 12.12 -27.66
N ASP A 240 -9.08 13.25 -27.42
CA ASP A 240 -10.53 13.23 -27.34
C ASP A 240 -11.12 12.84 -28.70
N SER A 241 -12.12 11.98 -28.68
CA SER A 241 -12.85 11.67 -29.91
C SER A 241 -13.55 12.93 -30.39
N TRP A 242 -13.45 13.22 -31.66
CA TRP A 242 -14.21 14.30 -32.33
C TRP A 242 -15.72 13.96 -32.41
N VAL A 243 -16.26 13.33 -31.35
CA VAL A 243 -17.63 12.90 -31.25
C VAL A 243 -18.40 13.95 -30.50
N ASP A 244 -18.98 14.73 -31.20
CA ASP A 244 -20.39 15.05 -31.38
C ASP A 244 -20.56 15.80 -32.71
N ILE A 245 -20.15 15.16 -33.76
CA ILE A 245 -20.65 15.51 -35.06
C ILE A 245 -22.01 14.83 -35.12
N GLY A 246 -23.04 15.49 -34.50
CA GLY A 246 -24.45 15.25 -34.74
C GLY A 246 -24.84 14.11 -35.68
N LEU A 247 -24.58 12.88 -35.30
CA LEU A 247 -25.35 11.77 -35.78
C LEU A 247 -26.64 11.78 -34.96
N GLU A 248 -27.46 12.83 -35.18
CA GLU A 248 -28.87 12.71 -34.92
C GLU A 248 -29.36 11.51 -35.73
N GLU A 249 -29.86 10.54 -35.02
CA GLU A 249 -30.55 9.39 -35.59
C GLU A 249 -31.67 9.86 -36.47
N GLY A 250 -31.55 9.60 -37.78
CA GLY A 250 -32.64 9.70 -38.72
C GLY A 250 -33.53 8.47 -38.69
#